data_23aa10023feb2dfd3449949908d83030
#
_entry.id   23aa10023feb2dfd3449949908d83030
#
_cell.length_a   1.000
_cell.length_b   1.000
_cell.length_c   1.000
_cell.angle_alpha   90.00
_cell.angle_beta   90.00
_cell.angle_gamma   90.00
#
_symmetry.space_group_name_H-M   'P 1'
#
loop_
_entity.id
_entity.type
_entity.pdbx_description
1 polymer ?
#
loop_
_entity_poly.entity_id
_entity_poly.type
_entity_poly.pdbx_seq_one_letter_code
_entity_poly.pdbx_strand_id
1 'polypeptide(L)'
;MRIDIVTLFPELCDSFLHASILGRAAAKNLFEAHCHQIRDYTKNKQKQTDDYPYGGGCGMVLYAQPIADCLREVQAQCAAQGRGRPHVVFLTAAGRPYNEGVARRLAACDSLTLVCGHYEGIDQRVIDAFGDEELSIGDYVLTGGELASLVVADSVLRLQPGVLAEEKGYQEESYWDGLLEYPQYTRPEIWEGRPVPSVLLTGDHTRIDAWRAKQSHARTAERRPDLYEEWCRTHPLTPARWKRSERAALVRTGEQLAAAAQIYSESWQMSHREACTPDFLAEHTPEAMRQRLEADRTAGWAFYLHSTAGKPDAIVGVCHKTGEIGRLYVAPAAQGRGIGAKLVAFAQKKLPEHTRTFVTVLETNRPAIALYLRMGYREEAGTPAVSPEAHQTFTNRVREQKLVRTQLRDSEMDD
;
A
#
# COMPACT_ATOMS: atom_id res chain seq x y z
N MET A 1 -27.49 -10.08 3.28
CA MET A 1 -26.83 -9.52 4.48
C MET A 1 -27.82 -8.70 5.29
N ARG A 2 -27.77 -8.76 6.63
CA ARG A 2 -28.47 -7.84 7.53
C ARG A 2 -27.47 -6.91 8.19
N ILE A 3 -27.79 -5.59 8.29
CA ILE A 3 -27.01 -4.60 9.02
C ILE A 3 -27.89 -3.89 10.04
N ASP A 4 -27.40 -3.80 11.27
CA ASP A 4 -28.06 -3.14 12.39
C ASP A 4 -27.18 -1.99 12.89
N ILE A 5 -27.70 -0.79 13.03
CA ILE A 5 -26.97 0.37 13.57
C ILE A 5 -27.60 0.76 14.90
N VAL A 6 -26.81 0.63 15.98
CA VAL A 6 -27.21 1.00 17.35
C VAL A 6 -26.71 2.42 17.62
N THR A 7 -27.62 3.39 17.79
CA THR A 7 -27.28 4.82 17.78
C THR A 7 -28.23 5.64 18.65
N LEU A 8 -27.87 6.89 18.97
CA LEU A 8 -28.77 7.91 19.55
C LEU A 8 -29.57 8.68 18.49
N PHE A 9 -29.20 8.56 17.21
CA PHE A 9 -29.75 9.35 16.09
C PHE A 9 -30.11 8.45 14.90
N PRO A 10 -31.07 7.52 15.06
CA PRO A 10 -31.44 6.57 14.00
C PRO A 10 -31.90 7.25 12.71
N GLU A 11 -32.57 8.42 12.81
CA GLU A 11 -33.04 9.19 11.66
C GLU A 11 -31.94 9.65 10.72
N LEU A 12 -30.74 9.93 11.24
CA LEU A 12 -29.56 10.28 10.45
C LEU A 12 -29.10 9.08 9.63
N CYS A 13 -28.99 7.93 10.27
CA CYS A 13 -28.52 6.70 9.64
C CYS A 13 -29.54 6.16 8.62
N ASP A 14 -30.81 6.15 8.99
CA ASP A 14 -31.90 5.65 8.16
C ASP A 14 -32.04 6.47 6.87
N SER A 15 -31.96 7.79 6.97
CA SER A 15 -31.97 8.70 5.82
C SER A 15 -30.89 8.38 4.80
N PHE A 16 -29.68 8.08 5.25
CA PHE A 16 -28.57 7.73 4.38
C PHE A 16 -28.75 6.35 3.72
N LEU A 17 -29.14 5.34 4.49
CA LEU A 17 -29.30 3.95 4.03
C LEU A 17 -30.41 3.80 2.97
N HIS A 18 -31.40 4.70 2.99
CA HIS A 18 -32.50 4.73 2.02
C HIS A 18 -32.28 5.71 0.86
N ALA A 19 -31.09 6.30 0.73
CA ALA A 19 -30.76 7.22 -0.34
C ALA A 19 -29.97 6.57 -1.49
N SER A 20 -30.07 7.16 -2.70
CA SER A 20 -29.22 6.85 -3.87
C SER A 20 -29.10 5.35 -4.20
N ILE A 21 -27.87 4.83 -4.30
CA ILE A 21 -27.57 3.43 -4.67
C ILE A 21 -28.08 2.48 -3.58
N LEU A 22 -27.78 2.76 -2.32
CA LEU A 22 -28.19 1.92 -1.20
C LEU A 22 -29.72 1.87 -1.09
N GLY A 23 -30.42 3.00 -1.23
CA GLY A 23 -31.88 3.03 -1.21
C GLY A 23 -32.51 2.18 -2.34
N ARG A 24 -31.92 2.21 -3.54
CA ARG A 24 -32.39 1.33 -4.64
C ARG A 24 -32.11 -0.14 -4.36
N ALA A 25 -31.01 -0.46 -3.72
CA ALA A 25 -30.64 -1.82 -3.34
C ALA A 25 -31.53 -2.36 -2.22
N ALA A 26 -31.82 -1.54 -1.20
CA ALA A 26 -32.77 -1.86 -0.12
C ALA A 26 -34.17 -2.12 -0.68
N ALA A 27 -34.67 -1.28 -1.60
CA ALA A 27 -35.96 -1.47 -2.28
C ALA A 27 -36.05 -2.77 -3.10
N LYS A 28 -34.90 -3.32 -3.52
CA LYS A 28 -34.79 -4.63 -4.20
C LYS A 28 -34.52 -5.79 -3.24
N ASN A 29 -34.52 -5.55 -1.93
CA ASN A 29 -34.24 -6.54 -0.89
C ASN A 29 -32.84 -7.22 -1.04
N LEU A 30 -31.84 -6.48 -1.52
CA LEU A 30 -30.46 -7.01 -1.66
C LEU A 30 -29.76 -7.07 -0.31
N PHE A 31 -30.19 -6.25 0.65
CA PHE A 31 -29.82 -6.28 2.06
C PHE A 31 -30.97 -5.79 2.94
N GLU A 32 -30.88 -6.06 4.23
CA GLU A 32 -31.77 -5.49 5.26
C GLU A 32 -30.97 -4.53 6.13
N ALA A 33 -31.53 -3.35 6.42
CA ALA A 33 -30.90 -2.36 7.29
C ALA A 33 -31.88 -1.87 8.35
N HIS A 34 -31.44 -1.86 9.62
CA HIS A 34 -32.24 -1.44 10.76
C HIS A 34 -31.45 -0.48 11.65
N CYS A 35 -32.09 0.60 12.07
CA CYS A 35 -31.52 1.58 13.00
C CYS A 35 -32.23 1.50 14.33
N HIS A 36 -31.49 1.29 15.42
CA HIS A 36 -32.01 1.07 16.77
C HIS A 36 -31.70 2.29 17.65
N GLN A 37 -32.75 2.87 18.24
CA GLN A 37 -32.62 3.99 19.16
C GLN A 37 -32.22 3.49 20.56
N ILE A 38 -31.01 3.81 21.02
CA ILE A 38 -30.51 3.40 22.34
C ILE A 38 -31.43 3.87 23.47
N ARG A 39 -32.06 5.05 23.34
CA ARG A 39 -32.95 5.63 24.35
C ARG A 39 -34.18 4.77 24.64
N ASP A 40 -34.61 3.94 23.70
CA ASP A 40 -35.80 3.09 23.89
C ASP A 40 -35.53 1.90 24.82
N TYR A 41 -34.26 1.59 25.08
CA TYR A 41 -33.84 0.52 26.00
C TYR A 41 -33.48 1.02 27.40
N THR A 42 -33.70 2.30 27.70
CA THR A 42 -33.50 2.85 29.05
C THR A 42 -34.67 2.51 29.95
N LYS A 43 -34.38 2.24 31.22
CA LYS A 43 -35.41 1.94 32.26
C LYS A 43 -35.87 3.17 33.03
N ASN A 44 -35.23 4.32 32.82
CA ASN A 44 -35.59 5.54 33.51
C ASN A 44 -36.65 6.37 32.71
N LYS A 45 -37.48 7.14 33.42
CA LYS A 45 -38.52 7.95 32.81
C LYS A 45 -38.00 9.07 31.91
N GLN A 46 -36.78 9.56 32.15
CA GLN A 46 -36.13 10.64 31.42
C GLN A 46 -35.44 10.14 30.16
N LYS A 47 -35.43 8.83 29.91
CA LYS A 47 -34.69 8.19 28.80
C LYS A 47 -33.21 8.58 28.72
N GLN A 48 -32.57 8.74 29.89
CA GLN A 48 -31.18 9.10 30.02
C GLN A 48 -30.31 7.91 29.62
N THR A 49 -29.26 8.17 28.84
CA THR A 49 -28.37 7.14 28.27
C THR A 49 -26.92 7.25 28.72
N ASP A 50 -26.60 8.26 29.53
CA ASP A 50 -25.23 8.69 29.86
C ASP A 50 -25.11 9.19 31.29
N ASP A 51 -23.90 9.14 31.87
CA ASP A 51 -23.55 9.65 33.21
C ASP A 51 -22.07 10.06 33.26
N TYR A 52 -21.68 10.65 34.37
CA TYR A 52 -20.30 11.05 34.61
C TYR A 52 -19.36 9.85 34.68
N PRO A 53 -18.13 9.97 34.13
CA PRO A 53 -17.17 8.88 34.20
C PRO A 53 -16.66 8.65 35.63
N TYR A 54 -16.46 7.38 36.00
CA TYR A 54 -15.71 7.06 37.22
C TYR A 54 -14.27 7.60 37.12
N GLY A 55 -13.76 8.09 38.24
CA GLY A 55 -12.43 8.71 38.31
C GLY A 55 -12.42 10.20 37.98
N GLY A 56 -13.56 10.77 37.63
CA GLY A 56 -13.69 12.18 37.26
C GLY A 56 -13.25 12.45 35.83
N GLY A 57 -13.39 13.68 35.38
CA GLY A 57 -13.10 14.12 34.02
C GLY A 57 -14.20 15.02 33.48
N CYS A 58 -13.99 15.57 32.29
CA CYS A 58 -15.02 16.32 31.57
C CYS A 58 -15.90 15.35 30.77
N GLY A 59 -17.17 15.75 30.53
CA GLY A 59 -18.08 15.03 29.67
C GLY A 59 -18.84 13.90 30.36
N MET A 60 -19.47 13.06 29.55
CA MET A 60 -20.36 11.97 29.94
C MET A 60 -19.95 10.68 29.21
N VAL A 61 -20.35 9.53 29.74
CA VAL A 61 -20.10 8.21 29.15
C VAL A 61 -21.44 7.49 28.98
N LEU A 62 -21.65 6.84 27.83
CA LEU A 62 -22.86 6.07 27.58
C LEU A 62 -22.93 4.86 28.49
N TYR A 63 -24.10 4.66 29.10
CA TYR A 63 -24.37 3.51 29.96
C TYR A 63 -24.23 2.18 29.23
N ALA A 64 -23.69 1.19 29.91
CA ALA A 64 -23.64 -0.18 29.41
C ALA A 64 -25.04 -0.79 29.21
N GLN A 65 -25.98 -0.59 30.14
CA GLN A 65 -27.25 -1.32 30.18
C GLN A 65 -28.15 -1.08 28.97
N PRO A 66 -28.43 0.17 28.51
CA PRO A 66 -29.27 0.40 27.33
C PRO A 66 -28.69 -0.21 26.06
N ILE A 67 -27.36 -0.11 25.89
CA ILE A 67 -26.65 -0.69 24.74
C ILE A 67 -26.73 -2.22 24.80
N ALA A 68 -26.46 -2.82 25.96
CA ALA A 68 -26.54 -4.26 26.16
C ALA A 68 -27.94 -4.82 25.88
N ASP A 69 -28.99 -4.12 26.35
CA ASP A 69 -30.38 -4.54 26.12
C ASP A 69 -30.76 -4.43 24.64
N CYS A 70 -30.30 -3.36 23.94
CA CYS A 70 -30.44 -3.21 22.51
C CYS A 70 -29.74 -4.34 21.75
N LEU A 71 -28.49 -4.64 22.08
CA LEU A 71 -27.73 -5.71 21.43
C LEU A 71 -28.36 -7.09 21.63
N ARG A 72 -28.92 -7.36 22.82
CA ARG A 72 -29.66 -8.62 23.07
C ARG A 72 -30.91 -8.72 22.18
N GLU A 73 -31.64 -7.62 22.01
CA GLU A 73 -32.82 -7.57 21.13
C GLU A 73 -32.41 -7.81 19.67
N VAL A 74 -31.32 -7.19 19.17
CA VAL A 74 -30.79 -7.44 17.82
C VAL A 74 -30.41 -8.91 17.65
N GLN A 75 -29.73 -9.51 18.65
CA GLN A 75 -29.38 -10.93 18.63
C GLN A 75 -30.64 -11.83 18.58
N ALA A 76 -31.66 -11.50 19.37
CA ALA A 76 -32.93 -12.24 19.37
C ALA A 76 -33.66 -12.16 18.02
N GLN A 77 -33.67 -10.97 17.40
CA GLN A 77 -34.24 -10.77 16.06
C GLN A 77 -33.49 -11.56 15.00
N CYS A 78 -32.14 -11.56 15.01
CA CYS A 78 -31.34 -12.38 14.10
C CYS A 78 -31.64 -13.88 14.28
N ALA A 79 -31.71 -14.36 15.51
CA ALA A 79 -32.06 -15.76 15.83
C ALA A 79 -33.46 -16.11 15.33
N ALA A 80 -34.46 -15.25 15.52
CA ALA A 80 -35.83 -15.45 15.02
C ALA A 80 -35.91 -15.53 13.48
N GLN A 81 -34.98 -14.90 12.77
CA GLN A 81 -34.82 -15.00 11.31
C GLN A 81 -33.97 -16.21 10.87
N GLY A 82 -33.53 -17.06 11.81
CA GLY A 82 -32.66 -18.20 11.51
C GLY A 82 -31.20 -17.82 11.19
N ARG A 83 -30.80 -16.57 11.52
CA ARG A 83 -29.43 -16.08 11.37
C ARG A 83 -28.60 -16.44 12.60
N GLY A 84 -27.30 -16.53 12.44
CA GLY A 84 -26.35 -16.65 13.55
C GLY A 84 -26.26 -15.41 14.43
N ARG A 85 -25.39 -15.45 15.44
CA ARG A 85 -25.05 -14.26 16.24
C ARG A 85 -24.45 -13.20 15.29
N PRO A 86 -24.97 -11.97 15.30
CA PRO A 86 -24.40 -10.90 14.48
C PRO A 86 -22.96 -10.56 14.93
N HIS A 87 -22.12 -10.20 13.99
CA HIS A 87 -20.79 -9.66 14.26
C HIS A 87 -20.94 -8.22 14.76
N VAL A 88 -20.48 -7.94 15.98
CA VAL A 88 -20.68 -6.65 16.65
C VAL A 88 -19.41 -5.81 16.59
N VAL A 89 -19.49 -4.63 15.97
CA VAL A 89 -18.39 -3.67 15.80
C VAL A 89 -18.71 -2.38 16.54
N PHE A 90 -17.82 -1.99 17.44
CA PHE A 90 -17.88 -0.67 18.08
C PHE A 90 -17.04 0.34 17.29
N LEU A 91 -17.64 1.48 16.93
CA LEU A 91 -16.95 2.57 16.23
C LEU A 91 -16.33 3.52 17.27
N THR A 92 -15.01 3.52 17.33
CA THR A 92 -14.26 4.31 18.32
C THR A 92 -12.93 4.82 17.72
N ALA A 93 -12.49 6.00 18.14
CA ALA A 93 -11.20 6.55 17.71
C ALA A 93 -10.00 5.69 18.17
N ALA A 94 -10.17 4.90 19.25
CA ALA A 94 -9.14 3.99 19.77
C ALA A 94 -9.12 2.61 19.07
N GLY A 95 -10.04 2.37 18.13
CA GLY A 95 -10.18 1.10 17.41
C GLY A 95 -9.05 0.85 16.40
N ARG A 96 -9.00 -0.37 15.88
CA ARG A 96 -8.09 -0.73 14.79
C ARG A 96 -8.45 0.02 13.50
N PRO A 97 -7.46 0.42 12.68
CA PRO A 97 -7.73 1.14 11.43
C PRO A 97 -8.62 0.33 10.48
N TYR A 98 -9.69 0.96 10.01
CA TYR A 98 -10.58 0.46 8.99
C TYR A 98 -9.98 0.66 7.60
N ASN A 99 -10.11 -0.32 6.71
CA ASN A 99 -9.66 -0.26 5.33
C ASN A 99 -10.46 -1.23 4.44
N GLU A 100 -10.19 -1.24 3.12
CA GLU A 100 -10.87 -2.10 2.15
C GLU A 100 -10.79 -3.60 2.49
N GLY A 101 -9.68 -4.08 3.02
CA GLY A 101 -9.54 -5.47 3.47
C GLY A 101 -10.50 -5.82 4.62
N VAL A 102 -10.71 -4.88 5.54
CA VAL A 102 -11.70 -5.01 6.63
C VAL A 102 -13.12 -4.96 6.05
N ALA A 103 -13.40 -4.04 5.12
CA ALA A 103 -14.72 -3.95 4.46
C ALA A 103 -15.10 -5.28 3.79
N ARG A 104 -14.19 -5.88 3.03
CA ARG A 104 -14.40 -7.18 2.36
C ARG A 104 -14.64 -8.32 3.35
N ARG A 105 -13.92 -8.34 4.46
CA ARG A 105 -14.14 -9.33 5.52
C ARG A 105 -15.51 -9.17 6.18
N LEU A 106 -15.93 -7.93 6.49
CA LEU A 106 -17.24 -7.66 7.06
C LEU A 106 -18.38 -7.91 6.06
N ALA A 107 -18.15 -7.69 4.77
CA ALA A 107 -19.14 -7.97 3.72
C ALA A 107 -19.46 -9.47 3.60
N ALA A 108 -18.60 -10.35 4.11
CA ALA A 108 -18.83 -11.78 4.14
C ALA A 108 -19.70 -12.24 5.36
N CYS A 109 -19.98 -11.35 6.32
CA CYS A 109 -20.85 -11.66 7.45
C CYS A 109 -22.33 -11.75 6.99
N ASP A 110 -23.07 -12.69 7.54
CA ASP A 110 -24.51 -12.77 7.34
C ASP A 110 -25.26 -11.62 8.03
N SER A 111 -24.80 -11.24 9.22
CA SER A 111 -25.35 -10.15 10.03
C SER A 111 -24.23 -9.33 10.68
N LEU A 112 -24.30 -8.00 10.56
CA LEU A 112 -23.36 -7.02 11.10
C LEU A 112 -24.08 -6.01 11.97
N THR A 113 -23.61 -5.77 13.19
CA THR A 113 -24.12 -4.72 14.09
C THR A 113 -23.04 -3.67 14.32
N LEU A 114 -23.34 -2.42 13.97
CA LEU A 114 -22.47 -1.27 14.18
C LEU A 114 -22.97 -0.46 15.38
N VAL A 115 -22.13 -0.26 16.38
CA VAL A 115 -22.48 0.50 17.59
C VAL A 115 -21.81 1.87 17.55
N CYS A 116 -22.63 2.90 17.59
CA CYS A 116 -22.18 4.30 17.57
C CYS A 116 -21.95 4.81 18.99
N GLY A 117 -20.70 5.22 19.28
CA GLY A 117 -20.37 5.95 20.49
C GLY A 117 -20.76 7.42 20.40
N HIS A 118 -20.97 8.05 21.57
CA HIS A 118 -21.17 9.48 21.73
C HIS A 118 -20.47 9.98 22.99
N TYR A 119 -20.42 11.31 23.16
CA TYR A 119 -19.77 11.96 24.31
C TYR A 119 -18.28 11.57 24.44
N GLU A 120 -17.83 11.16 25.65
CA GLU A 120 -16.46 10.68 25.89
C GLU A 120 -16.29 9.19 25.54
N GLY A 121 -17.37 8.49 25.16
CA GLY A 121 -17.34 7.10 24.74
C GLY A 121 -18.43 6.24 25.36
N ILE A 122 -18.20 4.94 25.33
CA ILE A 122 -19.09 3.88 25.79
C ILE A 122 -18.46 3.20 26.99
N ASP A 123 -19.25 2.80 27.99
CA ASP A 123 -18.78 2.00 29.11
C ASP A 123 -18.08 0.73 28.62
N GLN A 124 -16.79 0.57 28.97
CA GLN A 124 -15.93 -0.49 28.48
C GLN A 124 -16.52 -1.89 28.70
N ARG A 125 -17.30 -2.08 29.78
CA ARG A 125 -17.88 -3.38 30.13
C ARG A 125 -18.84 -3.92 29.07
N VAL A 126 -19.55 -3.05 28.33
CA VAL A 126 -20.41 -3.52 27.23
C VAL A 126 -19.61 -3.83 25.97
N ILE A 127 -18.54 -3.11 25.73
CA ILE A 127 -17.60 -3.41 24.64
C ILE A 127 -16.98 -4.81 24.89
N ASP A 128 -16.45 -5.05 26.09
CA ASP A 128 -15.83 -6.33 26.48
C ASP A 128 -16.80 -7.50 26.44
N ALA A 129 -18.10 -7.26 26.76
CA ALA A 129 -19.10 -8.34 26.84
C ALA A 129 -19.72 -8.69 25.47
N PHE A 130 -19.84 -7.76 24.56
CA PHE A 130 -20.59 -7.91 23.30
C PHE A 130 -19.78 -7.70 22.05
N GLY A 131 -18.70 -6.90 22.10
CA GLY A 131 -17.89 -6.51 20.95
C GLY A 131 -17.06 -7.67 20.41
N ASP A 132 -17.09 -7.84 19.10
CA ASP A 132 -16.14 -8.71 18.41
C ASP A 132 -14.90 -7.92 17.99
N GLU A 133 -15.07 -6.63 17.71
CA GLU A 133 -13.95 -5.71 17.40
C GLU A 133 -14.32 -4.24 17.59
N GLU A 134 -13.28 -3.43 17.75
CA GLU A 134 -13.35 -1.96 17.75
C GLU A 134 -12.65 -1.43 16.50
N LEU A 135 -13.32 -0.52 15.74
CA LEU A 135 -12.79 0.03 14.50
C LEU A 135 -12.76 1.56 14.52
N SER A 136 -11.67 2.11 13.98
CA SER A 136 -11.49 3.55 13.73
C SER A 136 -11.42 3.80 12.22
N ILE A 137 -12.14 4.81 11.73
CA ILE A 137 -12.10 5.21 10.32
C ILE A 137 -10.96 6.19 9.99
N GLY A 138 -10.11 6.54 10.95
CA GLY A 138 -8.95 7.42 10.76
C GLY A 138 -8.50 8.11 12.03
N ASP A 139 -7.34 8.76 11.98
CA ASP A 139 -6.66 9.41 13.11
C ASP A 139 -7.25 10.81 13.38
N TYR A 140 -8.55 10.85 13.67
CA TYR A 140 -9.30 12.05 14.06
C TYR A 140 -10.50 11.68 14.92
N VAL A 141 -11.02 12.64 15.69
CA VAL A 141 -12.18 12.46 16.56
C VAL A 141 -13.40 13.14 15.95
N LEU A 142 -14.53 12.44 15.95
CA LEU A 142 -15.83 12.94 15.53
C LEU A 142 -16.72 13.22 16.75
N THR A 143 -17.84 13.94 16.55
CA THR A 143 -18.82 14.21 17.60
C THR A 143 -19.63 12.98 18.00
N GLY A 144 -19.68 11.96 17.16
CA GLY A 144 -20.38 10.68 17.38
C GLY A 144 -19.97 9.62 16.37
N GLY A 145 -20.39 8.39 16.61
CA GLY A 145 -20.06 7.24 15.78
C GLY A 145 -20.90 7.05 14.52
N GLU A 146 -21.94 7.88 14.32
CA GLU A 146 -22.89 7.72 13.21
C GLU A 146 -22.22 7.83 11.85
N LEU A 147 -21.41 8.86 11.63
CA LEU A 147 -20.67 9.01 10.37
C LEU A 147 -19.70 7.85 10.13
N ALA A 148 -19.03 7.39 11.18
CA ALA A 148 -18.15 6.22 11.08
C ALA A 148 -18.95 4.96 10.71
N SER A 149 -20.10 4.73 11.32
CA SER A 149 -20.97 3.60 10.99
C SER A 149 -21.48 3.66 9.55
N LEU A 150 -21.80 4.86 9.05
CA LEU A 150 -22.23 5.05 7.66
C LEU A 150 -21.11 4.81 6.65
N VAL A 151 -19.87 5.22 6.95
CA VAL A 151 -18.71 4.89 6.13
C VAL A 151 -18.50 3.37 6.05
N VAL A 152 -18.59 2.68 7.19
CA VAL A 152 -18.49 1.21 7.23
C VAL A 152 -19.66 0.57 6.49
N ALA A 153 -20.90 1.01 6.75
CA ALA A 153 -22.10 0.48 6.10
C ALA A 153 -22.04 0.62 4.57
N ASP A 154 -21.68 1.81 4.05
CA ASP A 154 -21.59 2.05 2.61
C ASP A 154 -20.56 1.15 1.96
N SER A 155 -19.33 1.12 2.50
CA SER A 155 -18.24 0.33 1.96
C SER A 155 -18.47 -1.19 2.04
N VAL A 156 -19.24 -1.67 3.02
CA VAL A 156 -19.63 -3.09 3.16
C VAL A 156 -20.80 -3.43 2.25
N LEU A 157 -21.86 -2.60 2.25
CA LEU A 157 -23.08 -2.86 1.49
C LEU A 157 -22.87 -2.76 -0.03
N ARG A 158 -21.99 -1.86 -0.50
CA ARG A 158 -21.67 -1.78 -1.93
C ARG A 158 -21.01 -3.03 -2.50
N LEU A 159 -20.43 -3.87 -1.64
CA LEU A 159 -19.82 -5.14 -2.00
C LEU A 159 -20.84 -6.31 -2.05
N GLN A 160 -22.09 -6.08 -1.62
CA GLN A 160 -23.12 -7.13 -1.72
C GLN A 160 -23.53 -7.36 -3.17
N PRO A 161 -23.79 -8.62 -3.57
CA PRO A 161 -24.18 -8.95 -4.93
C PRO A 161 -25.40 -8.13 -5.41
N GLY A 162 -25.26 -7.50 -6.56
CA GLY A 162 -26.33 -6.73 -7.21
C GLY A 162 -26.55 -5.30 -6.69
N VAL A 163 -25.85 -4.84 -5.66
CA VAL A 163 -25.90 -3.45 -5.19
C VAL A 163 -25.27 -2.51 -6.20
N LEU A 164 -24.08 -2.82 -6.70
CA LEU A 164 -23.49 -2.17 -7.86
C LEU A 164 -23.86 -2.93 -9.14
N ALA A 165 -23.92 -2.22 -10.27
CA ALA A 165 -24.37 -2.78 -11.54
C ALA A 165 -23.44 -3.87 -12.08
N GLU A 166 -22.15 -3.73 -11.86
CA GLU A 166 -21.11 -4.67 -12.30
C GLU A 166 -20.12 -4.93 -11.17
N GLU A 167 -19.90 -6.20 -10.83
CA GLU A 167 -18.91 -6.61 -9.83
C GLU A 167 -17.48 -6.24 -10.24
N LYS A 168 -17.17 -6.24 -11.54
CA LYS A 168 -15.87 -5.77 -12.03
C LYS A 168 -15.59 -4.31 -11.69
N GLY A 169 -16.62 -3.49 -11.50
CA GLY A 169 -16.49 -2.06 -11.21
C GLY A 169 -15.67 -1.81 -9.94
N TYR A 170 -15.96 -2.51 -8.85
CA TYR A 170 -15.23 -2.32 -7.59
C TYR A 170 -13.90 -3.10 -7.53
N GLN A 171 -13.74 -4.15 -8.36
CA GLN A 171 -12.49 -4.92 -8.41
C GLN A 171 -11.34 -4.17 -9.11
N GLU A 172 -11.64 -3.17 -9.92
CA GLU A 172 -10.65 -2.33 -10.59
C GLU A 172 -10.40 -1.00 -9.86
N GLU A 173 -11.11 -0.75 -8.74
CA GLU A 173 -10.96 0.46 -7.93
C GLU A 173 -9.72 0.42 -7.02
N SER A 174 -9.41 1.59 -6.44
CA SER A 174 -8.33 1.73 -5.47
C SER A 174 -8.47 0.77 -4.29
N TYR A 175 -7.35 0.21 -3.86
CA TYR A 175 -7.18 -0.70 -2.71
C TYR A 175 -7.62 -2.15 -2.92
N TRP A 176 -8.34 -2.50 -3.99
CA TRP A 176 -8.81 -3.87 -4.20
C TRP A 176 -7.66 -4.88 -4.33
N ASP A 177 -6.65 -4.54 -5.11
CA ASP A 177 -5.42 -5.31 -5.30
C ASP A 177 -4.20 -4.71 -4.55
N GLY A 178 -4.45 -3.74 -3.67
CA GLY A 178 -3.42 -3.02 -2.90
C GLY A 178 -2.82 -1.81 -3.63
N LEU A 179 -3.30 -1.47 -4.83
CA LEU A 179 -2.88 -0.29 -5.58
C LEU A 179 -3.95 0.80 -5.59
N LEU A 180 -3.55 2.01 -5.94
CA LEU A 180 -4.49 3.09 -6.28
C LEU A 180 -4.88 2.98 -7.76
N GLU A 181 -6.13 3.32 -8.05
CA GLU A 181 -6.65 3.37 -9.40
C GLU A 181 -5.91 4.39 -10.28
N TYR A 182 -5.84 4.12 -11.57
CA TYR A 182 -5.33 5.04 -12.60
C TYR A 182 -6.24 6.28 -12.74
N PRO A 183 -5.75 7.40 -13.34
CA PRO A 183 -6.56 8.60 -13.54
C PRO A 183 -7.65 8.35 -14.59
N GLN A 184 -8.87 8.77 -14.26
CA GLN A 184 -10.04 8.70 -15.13
C GLN A 184 -10.19 9.97 -15.95
N TYR A 185 -10.66 9.83 -17.19
CA TYR A 185 -10.93 10.92 -18.12
C TYR A 185 -12.31 10.76 -18.76
N THR A 186 -12.99 11.89 -19.01
CA THR A 186 -14.27 11.94 -19.69
C THR A 186 -14.31 13.05 -20.74
N ARG A 187 -15.40 13.22 -21.44
CA ARG A 187 -15.62 14.27 -22.46
C ARG A 187 -15.69 15.66 -21.81
N PRO A 188 -15.21 16.69 -22.55
CA PRO A 188 -14.68 16.69 -23.90
C PRO A 188 -13.24 16.17 -23.99
N GLU A 189 -12.76 15.80 -25.17
CA GLU A 189 -11.38 15.33 -25.43
C GLU A 189 -10.32 16.35 -25.04
N ILE A 190 -10.61 17.65 -25.21
CA ILE A 190 -9.74 18.77 -24.78
C ILE A 190 -10.59 19.65 -23.84
N TRP A 191 -10.12 19.81 -22.61
CA TRP A 191 -10.69 20.72 -21.63
C TRP A 191 -9.65 21.77 -21.22
N GLU A 192 -9.93 23.04 -21.49
CA GLU A 192 -9.03 24.17 -21.20
C GLU A 192 -7.57 23.95 -21.68
N GLY A 193 -7.41 23.45 -22.91
CA GLY A 193 -6.11 23.15 -23.50
C GLY A 193 -5.42 21.89 -22.97
N ARG A 194 -6.06 21.13 -22.12
CA ARG A 194 -5.56 19.88 -21.53
C ARG A 194 -6.20 18.69 -22.23
N PRO A 195 -5.45 17.97 -23.08
CA PRO A 195 -6.00 16.83 -23.82
C PRO A 195 -6.09 15.57 -22.96
N VAL A 196 -7.03 14.70 -23.30
CA VAL A 196 -7.02 13.31 -22.84
C VAL A 196 -5.78 12.60 -23.41
N PRO A 197 -5.10 11.73 -22.64
CA PRO A 197 -3.98 10.93 -23.13
C PRO A 197 -4.34 10.17 -24.42
N SER A 198 -3.56 10.38 -25.48
CA SER A 198 -3.86 9.84 -26.83
C SER A 198 -4.02 8.33 -26.86
N VAL A 199 -3.34 7.58 -25.97
CA VAL A 199 -3.48 6.12 -25.86
C VAL A 199 -4.92 5.70 -25.55
N LEU A 200 -5.67 6.49 -24.75
CA LEU A 200 -7.06 6.22 -24.40
C LEU A 200 -8.04 6.40 -25.56
N LEU A 201 -7.62 7.08 -26.61
CA LEU A 201 -8.41 7.36 -27.82
C LEU A 201 -8.16 6.33 -28.93
N THR A 202 -7.20 5.41 -28.76
CA THR A 202 -6.77 4.48 -29.81
C THR A 202 -7.70 3.30 -30.04
N GLY A 203 -8.57 2.96 -29.07
CA GLY A 203 -9.36 1.72 -29.11
C GLY A 203 -8.54 0.42 -28.93
N ASP A 204 -7.21 0.52 -28.77
CA ASP A 204 -6.35 -0.64 -28.51
C ASP A 204 -6.34 -0.96 -27.01
N HIS A 205 -7.21 -1.89 -26.61
CA HIS A 205 -7.38 -2.30 -25.22
C HIS A 205 -6.07 -2.77 -24.57
N THR A 206 -5.22 -3.49 -25.31
CA THR A 206 -3.91 -3.95 -24.78
C THR A 206 -3.02 -2.78 -24.37
N ARG A 207 -2.96 -1.74 -25.21
CA ARG A 207 -2.18 -0.54 -24.92
C ARG A 207 -2.82 0.30 -23.82
N ILE A 208 -4.15 0.38 -23.81
CA ILE A 208 -4.91 1.09 -22.76
C ILE A 208 -4.66 0.43 -21.41
N ASP A 209 -4.78 -0.89 -21.30
CA ASP A 209 -4.59 -1.61 -20.04
C ASP A 209 -3.13 -1.53 -19.54
N ALA A 210 -2.17 -1.63 -20.45
CA ALA A 210 -0.77 -1.41 -20.09
C ALA A 210 -0.50 0.02 -19.58
N TRP A 211 -1.15 1.02 -20.17
CA TRP A 211 -1.06 2.41 -19.71
C TRP A 211 -1.73 2.60 -18.34
N ARG A 212 -2.93 2.04 -18.13
CA ARG A 212 -3.67 2.06 -16.85
C ARG A 212 -2.83 1.45 -15.73
N ALA A 213 -2.30 0.24 -15.94
CA ALA A 213 -1.42 -0.41 -14.98
C ALA A 213 -0.20 0.45 -14.64
N LYS A 214 0.46 1.04 -15.64
CA LYS A 214 1.59 1.95 -15.43
C LYS A 214 1.20 3.17 -14.59
N GLN A 215 0.04 3.78 -14.83
CA GLN A 215 -0.46 4.93 -14.07
C GLN A 215 -0.81 4.55 -12.63
N SER A 216 -1.46 3.41 -12.42
CA SER A 216 -1.78 2.86 -11.10
C SER A 216 -0.50 2.68 -10.27
N HIS A 217 0.50 1.99 -10.80
CA HIS A 217 1.80 1.82 -10.13
C HIS A 217 2.49 3.15 -9.81
N ALA A 218 2.55 4.08 -10.77
CA ALA A 218 3.19 5.38 -10.57
C ALA A 218 2.48 6.20 -9.49
N ARG A 219 1.15 6.27 -9.56
CA ARG A 219 0.32 7.00 -8.58
C ARG A 219 0.43 6.41 -7.18
N THR A 220 0.44 5.07 -7.06
CA THR A 220 0.57 4.40 -5.77
C THR A 220 1.96 4.64 -5.18
N ALA A 221 3.01 4.51 -5.96
CA ALA A 221 4.38 4.78 -5.51
C ALA A 221 4.57 6.23 -5.02
N GLU A 222 3.90 7.20 -5.66
CA GLU A 222 3.96 8.62 -5.31
C GLU A 222 3.13 8.94 -4.05
N ARG A 223 1.87 8.48 -4.00
CA ARG A 223 0.89 8.93 -3.01
C ARG A 223 0.76 8.02 -1.79
N ARG A 224 1.01 6.73 -1.98
CA ARG A 224 0.91 5.68 -0.95
C ARG A 224 2.09 4.71 -1.09
N PRO A 225 3.32 5.20 -0.82
CA PRO A 225 4.53 4.37 -0.89
C PRO A 225 4.45 3.14 0.00
N ASP A 226 3.79 3.24 1.16
CA ASP A 226 3.50 2.13 2.07
C ASP A 226 2.75 0.97 1.37
N LEU A 227 1.66 1.27 0.67
CA LEU A 227 0.89 0.28 -0.09
C LEU A 227 1.70 -0.27 -1.27
N TYR A 228 2.45 0.59 -1.96
CA TYR A 228 3.24 0.16 -3.11
C TYR A 228 4.37 -0.80 -2.71
N GLU A 229 5.03 -0.54 -1.58
CA GLU A 229 6.05 -1.43 -1.02
C GLU A 229 5.45 -2.78 -0.61
N GLU A 230 4.28 -2.77 0.05
CA GLU A 230 3.58 -4.01 0.41
C GLU A 230 3.14 -4.80 -0.83
N TRP A 231 2.61 -4.11 -1.83
CA TRP A 231 2.29 -4.73 -3.12
C TRP A 231 3.53 -5.36 -3.77
N CYS A 232 4.68 -4.66 -3.74
CA CYS A 232 5.95 -5.19 -4.24
C CYS A 232 6.41 -6.44 -3.49
N ARG A 233 6.17 -6.53 -2.17
CA ARG A 233 6.53 -7.71 -1.35
C ARG A 233 5.67 -8.92 -1.68
N THR A 234 4.41 -8.71 -2.02
CA THR A 234 3.44 -9.77 -2.31
C THR A 234 3.38 -10.17 -3.79
N HIS A 235 3.96 -9.35 -4.69
CA HIS A 235 3.98 -9.60 -6.14
C HIS A 235 5.42 -9.74 -6.65
N PRO A 236 6.06 -10.89 -6.42
CA PRO A 236 7.44 -11.12 -6.83
C PRO A 236 7.65 -10.99 -8.33
N LEU A 237 8.80 -10.49 -8.73
CA LEU A 237 9.19 -10.33 -10.12
C LEU A 237 10.06 -11.49 -10.56
N THR A 238 9.62 -12.23 -11.58
CA THR A 238 10.47 -13.18 -12.29
C THR A 238 11.18 -12.45 -13.42
N PRO A 239 12.51 -12.31 -13.38
CA PRO A 239 13.24 -11.62 -14.43
C PRO A 239 13.08 -12.33 -15.78
N ALA A 240 12.81 -11.57 -16.82
CA ALA A 240 12.73 -12.11 -18.17
C ALA A 240 14.07 -12.72 -18.60
N ARG A 241 14.02 -13.76 -19.46
CA ARG A 241 15.24 -14.35 -20.04
C ARG A 241 16.01 -13.33 -20.88
N TRP A 242 17.33 -13.50 -20.95
CA TRP A 242 18.19 -12.69 -21.78
C TRP A 242 17.84 -12.89 -23.27
N LYS A 243 17.77 -11.81 -24.03
CA LYS A 243 17.63 -11.87 -25.47
C LYS A 243 18.98 -12.25 -26.11
N ARG A 244 18.98 -12.76 -27.33
CA ARG A 244 20.23 -13.10 -28.06
C ARG A 244 21.17 -11.89 -28.23
N SER A 245 20.62 -10.70 -28.30
CA SER A 245 21.35 -9.43 -28.43
C SER A 245 21.88 -8.87 -27.10
N GLU A 246 21.55 -9.49 -25.97
CA GLU A 246 21.91 -9.02 -24.62
C GLU A 246 23.00 -9.89 -24.02
N ARG A 247 23.95 -9.29 -23.35
CA ARG A 247 24.99 -9.99 -22.58
C ARG A 247 25.49 -9.13 -21.43
N ALA A 248 25.96 -9.77 -20.36
CA ALA A 248 26.76 -9.12 -19.31
C ALA A 248 28.16 -9.77 -19.27
N ALA A 249 29.19 -8.94 -19.27
CA ALA A 249 30.55 -9.36 -19.25
C ALA A 249 31.35 -8.65 -18.14
N LEU A 250 32.33 -9.35 -17.55
CA LEU A 250 33.22 -8.77 -16.55
C LEU A 250 34.01 -7.62 -17.18
N VAL A 251 34.05 -6.47 -16.51
CA VAL A 251 34.84 -5.30 -16.91
C VAL A 251 36.32 -5.60 -16.71
N ARG A 252 37.07 -5.67 -17.82
CA ARG A 252 38.48 -6.01 -17.81
C ARG A 252 39.38 -4.95 -18.42
N THR A 253 38.90 -4.21 -19.44
CA THR A 253 39.66 -3.20 -20.17
C THR A 253 39.38 -1.80 -19.69
N GLY A 254 40.28 -0.86 -19.95
CA GLY A 254 40.09 0.57 -19.66
C GLY A 254 38.90 1.17 -20.41
N GLU A 255 38.66 0.72 -21.66
CA GLU A 255 37.52 1.16 -22.47
C GLU A 255 36.16 0.71 -21.82
N GLN A 256 36.08 -0.54 -21.38
CA GLN A 256 34.91 -1.06 -20.67
C GLN A 256 34.68 -0.32 -19.35
N LEU A 257 35.74 0.03 -18.64
CA LEU A 257 35.65 0.76 -17.39
C LEU A 257 35.19 2.19 -17.64
N ALA A 258 35.65 2.85 -18.70
CA ALA A 258 35.16 4.18 -19.10
C ALA A 258 33.67 4.16 -19.47
N ALA A 259 33.23 3.15 -20.24
CA ALA A 259 31.80 2.98 -20.55
C ALA A 259 30.95 2.73 -19.30
N ALA A 260 31.44 1.94 -18.35
CA ALA A 260 30.79 1.70 -17.06
C ALA A 260 30.69 2.98 -16.23
N ALA A 261 31.76 3.78 -16.19
CA ALA A 261 31.80 5.05 -15.46
C ALA A 261 30.85 6.09 -16.05
N GLN A 262 30.72 6.15 -17.38
CA GLN A 262 29.75 7.01 -18.07
C GLN A 262 28.32 6.66 -17.65
N ILE A 263 27.93 5.39 -17.72
CA ILE A 263 26.61 4.92 -17.32
C ILE A 263 26.35 5.20 -15.83
N TYR A 264 27.34 4.99 -15.00
CA TYR A 264 27.29 5.25 -13.57
C TYR A 264 27.00 6.76 -13.32
N SER A 265 27.79 7.65 -13.91
CA SER A 265 27.63 9.10 -13.74
C SER A 265 26.24 9.58 -14.17
N GLU A 266 25.82 9.26 -15.40
CA GLU A 266 24.52 9.68 -15.93
C GLU A 266 23.36 9.18 -15.08
N SER A 267 23.37 7.92 -14.73
CA SER A 267 22.27 7.29 -13.97
C SER A 267 22.26 7.75 -12.52
N TRP A 268 23.44 7.95 -11.92
CA TRP A 268 23.56 8.42 -10.55
C TRP A 268 23.03 9.85 -10.40
N GLN A 269 23.47 10.76 -11.26
CA GLN A 269 22.99 12.13 -11.26
C GLN A 269 21.47 12.21 -11.44
N MET A 270 20.91 11.38 -12.32
CA MET A 270 19.47 11.33 -12.53
C MET A 270 18.70 10.81 -11.31
N SER A 271 19.19 9.73 -10.70
CA SER A 271 18.49 9.10 -9.56
C SER A 271 18.61 9.88 -8.24
N HIS A 272 19.62 10.76 -8.12
CA HIS A 272 19.89 11.55 -6.92
C HIS A 272 19.52 13.03 -7.07
N ARG A 273 18.95 13.41 -8.21
CA ARG A 273 18.65 14.80 -8.56
C ARG A 273 17.78 15.53 -7.53
N GLU A 274 16.83 14.81 -6.92
CA GLU A 274 15.93 15.38 -5.91
C GLU A 274 16.53 15.35 -4.50
N ALA A 275 17.53 14.52 -4.27
CA ALA A 275 18.12 14.28 -2.96
C ALA A 275 19.39 15.09 -2.70
N CYS A 276 20.08 15.53 -3.77
CA CYS A 276 21.39 16.16 -3.70
C CYS A 276 21.38 17.60 -4.22
N THR A 277 22.32 18.43 -3.75
CA THR A 277 22.54 19.78 -4.28
C THR A 277 23.09 19.72 -5.72
N PRO A 278 22.81 20.72 -6.59
CA PRO A 278 23.34 20.77 -7.94
C PRO A 278 24.89 20.70 -8.02
N ASP A 279 25.57 21.37 -7.11
CA ASP A 279 27.04 21.37 -7.05
C ASP A 279 27.59 19.98 -6.77
N PHE A 280 27.00 19.27 -5.79
CA PHE A 280 27.38 17.91 -5.48
C PHE A 280 27.09 16.92 -6.62
N LEU A 281 25.98 17.12 -7.34
CA LEU A 281 25.67 16.32 -8.54
C LEU A 281 26.73 16.54 -9.63
N ALA A 282 27.21 17.79 -9.82
CA ALA A 282 28.22 18.13 -10.81
C ALA A 282 29.59 17.51 -10.55
N GLU A 283 29.93 17.19 -9.30
CA GLU A 283 31.16 16.49 -8.92
C GLU A 283 31.19 15.02 -9.39
N HIS A 284 30.01 14.43 -9.63
CA HIS A 284 29.87 13.01 -10.03
C HIS A 284 30.08 12.84 -11.55
N THR A 285 31.20 13.33 -12.05
CA THR A 285 31.62 13.19 -13.45
C THR A 285 31.97 11.76 -13.82
N PRO A 286 32.00 11.39 -15.12
CA PRO A 286 32.47 10.07 -15.56
C PRO A 286 33.87 9.74 -15.06
N GLU A 287 34.77 10.73 -14.98
CA GLU A 287 36.11 10.52 -14.47
C GLU A 287 36.13 10.22 -12.95
N ALA A 288 35.36 10.97 -12.16
CA ALA A 288 35.21 10.69 -10.73
C ALA A 288 34.61 9.30 -10.50
N MET A 289 33.62 8.90 -11.29
CA MET A 289 33.02 7.57 -11.22
C MET A 289 34.02 6.48 -11.64
N ARG A 290 34.88 6.74 -12.61
CA ARG A 290 35.94 5.83 -13.00
C ARG A 290 36.91 5.57 -11.85
N GLN A 291 37.39 6.62 -11.20
CA GLN A 291 38.26 6.50 -10.02
C GLN A 291 37.60 5.73 -8.88
N ARG A 292 36.30 5.96 -8.63
CA ARG A 292 35.53 5.23 -7.64
C ARG A 292 35.43 3.73 -7.97
N LEU A 293 35.15 3.37 -9.23
CA LEU A 293 35.11 1.97 -9.67
C LEU A 293 36.49 1.29 -9.56
N GLU A 294 37.57 2.01 -9.80
CA GLU A 294 38.95 1.51 -9.61
C GLU A 294 39.24 1.26 -8.14
N ALA A 295 38.86 2.17 -7.25
CA ALA A 295 38.98 2.00 -5.79
C ALA A 295 38.16 0.82 -5.29
N ASP A 296 36.91 0.71 -5.72
CA ASP A 296 36.02 -0.41 -5.39
C ASP A 296 36.60 -1.75 -5.87
N ARG A 297 37.22 -1.83 -7.06
CA ARG A 297 37.93 -3.03 -7.55
C ARG A 297 39.07 -3.44 -6.62
N THR A 298 39.83 -2.45 -6.14
CA THR A 298 40.92 -2.71 -5.17
C THR A 298 40.37 -3.23 -3.85
N ALA A 299 39.15 -2.79 -3.46
CA ALA A 299 38.44 -3.27 -2.28
C ALA A 299 37.78 -4.65 -2.46
N GLY A 300 37.83 -5.23 -3.67
CA GLY A 300 37.37 -6.59 -3.95
C GLY A 300 36.02 -6.68 -4.68
N TRP A 301 35.58 -5.60 -5.32
CA TRP A 301 34.41 -5.61 -6.18
C TRP A 301 34.73 -6.13 -7.59
N ALA A 302 33.81 -6.89 -8.15
CA ALA A 302 33.79 -7.29 -9.56
C ALA A 302 32.62 -6.55 -10.26
N PHE A 303 32.91 -5.86 -11.37
CA PHE A 303 31.92 -5.13 -12.14
C PHE A 303 31.56 -5.85 -13.43
N TYR A 304 30.29 -5.89 -13.76
CA TYR A 304 29.77 -6.49 -14.99
C TYR A 304 29.04 -5.43 -15.80
N LEU A 305 29.48 -5.26 -17.05
CA LEU A 305 28.89 -4.35 -18.00
C LEU A 305 27.88 -5.08 -18.87
N HIS A 306 26.63 -4.63 -18.84
CA HIS A 306 25.59 -5.11 -19.71
C HIS A 306 25.62 -4.36 -21.04
N SER A 307 25.31 -5.08 -22.13
CA SER A 307 25.22 -4.51 -23.47
C SER A 307 24.06 -5.13 -24.23
N THR A 308 23.35 -4.27 -24.99
CA THR A 308 22.33 -4.69 -25.95
C THR A 308 22.84 -4.40 -27.38
N ALA A 309 22.88 -5.42 -28.23
CA ALA A 309 23.42 -5.34 -29.59
C ALA A 309 24.86 -4.75 -29.64
N GLY A 310 25.69 -5.10 -28.65
CA GLY A 310 27.06 -4.64 -28.52
C GLY A 310 27.24 -3.23 -27.92
N LYS A 311 26.16 -2.47 -27.68
CA LYS A 311 26.21 -1.15 -27.06
C LYS A 311 26.02 -1.26 -25.55
N PRO A 312 26.96 -0.77 -24.73
CA PRO A 312 26.84 -0.74 -23.27
C PRO A 312 25.62 0.10 -22.82
N ASP A 313 24.85 -0.43 -21.87
CA ASP A 313 23.61 0.23 -21.41
C ASP A 313 23.30 0.01 -19.91
N ALA A 314 24.06 -0.82 -19.20
CA ALA A 314 23.94 -0.93 -17.75
C ALA A 314 25.21 -1.53 -17.09
N ILE A 315 25.34 -1.31 -15.77
CA ILE A 315 26.41 -1.86 -14.93
C ILE A 315 25.83 -2.43 -13.65
N VAL A 316 26.47 -3.50 -13.13
CA VAL A 316 26.26 -4.01 -11.78
C VAL A 316 27.58 -4.41 -11.15
N GLY A 317 27.76 -4.11 -9.87
CA GLY A 317 28.89 -4.54 -9.05
C GLY A 317 28.51 -5.65 -8.08
N VAL A 318 29.46 -6.53 -7.81
CA VAL A 318 29.33 -7.63 -6.84
C VAL A 318 30.55 -7.62 -5.94
N CYS A 319 30.35 -7.55 -4.63
CA CYS A 319 31.41 -7.70 -3.65
C CYS A 319 31.40 -9.12 -3.07
N HIS A 320 32.33 -9.96 -3.49
CA HIS A 320 32.40 -11.35 -3.03
C HIS A 320 32.76 -11.51 -1.54
N LYS A 321 33.38 -10.48 -0.93
CA LYS A 321 33.76 -10.49 0.49
C LYS A 321 32.55 -10.28 1.40
N THR A 322 31.62 -9.42 1.00
CA THR A 322 30.50 -8.99 1.84
C THR A 322 29.16 -9.60 1.42
N GLY A 323 29.06 -10.10 0.19
CA GLY A 323 27.79 -10.53 -0.41
C GLY A 323 26.95 -9.35 -0.93
N GLU A 324 27.54 -8.15 -1.04
CA GLU A 324 26.86 -6.97 -1.51
C GLU A 324 26.70 -6.97 -3.02
N ILE A 325 25.49 -6.65 -3.49
CA ILE A 325 25.21 -6.31 -4.87
C ILE A 325 24.96 -4.80 -4.90
N GLY A 326 25.81 -4.08 -5.60
CA GLY A 326 25.75 -2.63 -5.64
C GLY A 326 26.12 -2.06 -7.00
N ARG A 327 26.22 -0.74 -7.09
CA ARG A 327 26.54 -0.03 -8.33
C ARG A 327 25.65 -0.49 -9.51
N LEU A 328 24.37 -0.76 -9.22
CA LEU A 328 23.39 -1.14 -10.25
C LEU A 328 22.84 0.12 -10.91
N TYR A 329 23.31 0.41 -12.10
CA TYR A 329 22.87 1.56 -12.89
C TYR A 329 22.50 1.13 -14.29
N VAL A 330 21.37 1.63 -14.79
CA VAL A 330 20.87 1.42 -16.14
C VAL A 330 20.79 2.78 -16.83
N ALA A 331 21.45 2.91 -17.97
CA ALA A 331 21.45 4.15 -18.74
C ALA A 331 20.00 4.66 -18.96
N PRO A 332 19.76 5.97 -18.85
CA PRO A 332 18.41 6.54 -18.95
C PRO A 332 17.60 6.04 -20.14
N ALA A 333 18.22 5.97 -21.31
CA ALA A 333 17.60 5.50 -22.55
C ALA A 333 17.26 3.99 -22.57
N ALA A 334 17.79 3.22 -21.61
CA ALA A 334 17.61 1.77 -21.52
C ALA A 334 16.70 1.35 -20.34
N GLN A 335 16.29 2.30 -19.51
CA GLN A 335 15.38 2.06 -18.38
C GLN A 335 13.99 1.57 -18.85
N GLY A 336 13.24 0.94 -17.95
CA GLY A 336 11.92 0.38 -18.26
C GLY A 336 11.92 -0.92 -19.09
N ARG A 337 13.11 -1.45 -19.48
CA ARG A 337 13.22 -2.67 -20.31
C ARG A 337 13.49 -3.95 -19.48
N GLY A 338 13.41 -3.86 -18.16
CA GLY A 338 13.67 -5.00 -17.24
C GLY A 338 15.14 -5.38 -17.07
N ILE A 339 16.10 -4.56 -17.56
CA ILE A 339 17.55 -4.83 -17.49
C ILE A 339 17.99 -4.91 -16.04
N GLY A 340 17.53 -4.02 -15.16
CA GLY A 340 17.88 -4.01 -13.74
C GLY A 340 17.56 -5.35 -13.05
N ALA A 341 16.36 -5.90 -13.25
CA ALA A 341 15.98 -7.20 -12.69
C ALA A 341 16.85 -8.35 -13.19
N LYS A 342 17.16 -8.37 -14.50
CA LYS A 342 18.08 -9.35 -15.10
C LYS A 342 19.47 -9.27 -14.50
N LEU A 343 19.98 -8.06 -14.26
CA LEU A 343 21.31 -7.85 -13.68
C LEU A 343 21.35 -8.23 -12.20
N VAL A 344 20.30 -7.97 -11.41
CA VAL A 344 20.22 -8.44 -10.02
C VAL A 344 20.27 -9.97 -9.99
N ALA A 345 19.44 -10.65 -10.78
CA ALA A 345 19.43 -12.11 -10.86
C ALA A 345 20.78 -12.69 -11.37
N PHE A 346 21.43 -11.99 -12.31
CA PHE A 346 22.76 -12.36 -12.79
C PHE A 346 23.81 -12.18 -11.68
N ALA A 347 23.79 -11.08 -10.96
CA ALA A 347 24.73 -10.78 -9.88
C ALA A 347 24.60 -11.78 -8.72
N GLN A 348 23.37 -12.16 -8.37
CA GLN A 348 23.12 -13.22 -7.37
C GLN A 348 23.80 -14.54 -7.73
N LYS A 349 23.76 -14.95 -9.02
CA LYS A 349 24.45 -16.16 -9.51
C LYS A 349 25.98 -16.07 -9.53
N LYS A 350 26.52 -14.86 -9.32
CA LYS A 350 27.99 -14.66 -9.22
C LYS A 350 28.49 -14.75 -7.79
N LEU A 351 27.61 -14.73 -6.81
CA LEU A 351 27.94 -14.98 -5.41
C LEU A 351 27.84 -16.48 -5.09
N PRO A 352 28.61 -16.99 -4.11
CA PRO A 352 28.51 -18.39 -3.69
C PRO A 352 27.07 -18.75 -3.26
N GLU A 353 26.67 -19.99 -3.52
CA GLU A 353 25.41 -20.54 -3.02
C GLU A 353 25.33 -20.38 -1.49
N HIS A 354 24.13 -20.12 -0.95
CA HIS A 354 23.89 -19.83 0.47
C HIS A 354 24.50 -18.53 1.00
N THR A 355 25.03 -17.66 0.13
CA THR A 355 25.48 -16.34 0.55
C THR A 355 24.26 -15.45 0.85
N ARG A 356 24.22 -14.87 2.05
CA ARG A 356 23.28 -13.80 2.36
C ARG A 356 23.64 -12.58 1.52
N THR A 357 22.82 -12.26 0.52
CA THR A 357 23.04 -11.10 -0.34
C THR A 357 22.31 -9.87 0.21
N PHE A 358 22.91 -8.71 0.04
CA PHE A 358 22.25 -7.47 0.40
C PHE A 358 22.51 -6.36 -0.63
N VAL A 359 21.67 -5.35 -0.60
CA VAL A 359 21.78 -4.10 -1.36
C VAL A 359 21.63 -2.93 -0.41
N THR A 360 22.33 -1.84 -0.69
CA THR A 360 22.17 -0.56 0.01
C THR A 360 21.54 0.43 -0.96
N VAL A 361 20.45 1.07 -0.55
CA VAL A 361 19.65 1.97 -1.39
C VAL A 361 19.17 3.17 -0.59
N LEU A 362 19.14 4.36 -1.22
CA LEU A 362 18.55 5.54 -0.60
C LEU A 362 17.05 5.35 -0.38
N GLU A 363 16.54 5.74 0.79
CA GLU A 363 15.10 5.69 1.13
C GLU A 363 14.23 6.46 0.12
N THR A 364 14.79 7.46 -0.54
CA THR A 364 14.11 8.25 -1.58
C THR A 364 14.09 7.57 -2.94
N ASN A 365 14.93 6.54 -3.17
CA ASN A 365 14.99 5.83 -4.45
C ASN A 365 13.91 4.74 -4.55
N ARG A 366 12.64 5.16 -4.53
CA ARG A 366 11.46 4.29 -4.57
C ARG A 366 11.46 3.26 -5.71
N PRO A 367 11.90 3.61 -6.96
CA PRO A 367 11.96 2.63 -8.03
C PRO A 367 12.95 1.47 -7.77
N ALA A 368 14.11 1.77 -7.17
CA ALA A 368 15.09 0.75 -6.82
C ALA A 368 14.60 -0.12 -5.65
N ILE A 369 14.00 0.47 -4.61
CA ILE A 369 13.38 -0.24 -3.50
C ILE A 369 12.33 -1.22 -4.02
N ALA A 370 11.41 -0.76 -4.86
CA ALA A 370 10.38 -1.59 -5.48
C ALA A 370 10.96 -2.78 -6.27
N LEU A 371 12.03 -2.54 -7.03
CA LEU A 371 12.74 -3.60 -7.74
C LEU A 371 13.27 -4.67 -6.76
N TYR A 372 13.97 -4.26 -5.72
CA TYR A 372 14.58 -5.19 -4.76
C TYR A 372 13.53 -5.95 -3.95
N LEU A 373 12.47 -5.29 -3.48
CA LEU A 373 11.36 -5.96 -2.79
C LEU A 373 10.71 -7.04 -3.66
N ARG A 374 10.47 -6.75 -4.95
CA ARG A 374 9.94 -7.72 -5.92
C ARG A 374 10.93 -8.83 -6.28
N MET A 375 12.23 -8.59 -6.10
CA MET A 375 13.29 -9.60 -6.25
C MET A 375 13.48 -10.44 -4.98
N GLY A 376 12.63 -10.28 -3.96
CA GLY A 376 12.65 -11.04 -2.72
C GLY A 376 13.57 -10.50 -1.63
N TYR A 377 14.11 -9.29 -1.79
CA TYR A 377 14.82 -8.61 -0.71
C TYR A 377 13.83 -8.10 0.34
N ARG A 378 14.28 -8.04 1.59
CA ARG A 378 13.48 -7.53 2.74
C ARG A 378 14.36 -6.61 3.58
N GLU A 379 13.72 -5.68 4.27
CA GLU A 379 14.40 -4.78 5.20
C GLU A 379 15.08 -5.58 6.31
N GLU A 380 16.30 -5.18 6.65
CA GLU A 380 16.99 -5.71 7.81
C GLU A 380 16.56 -4.91 9.03
N ALA A 381 15.96 -5.56 10.02
CA ALA A 381 15.62 -4.93 11.29
C ALA A 381 16.88 -4.45 11.99
N GLY A 382 17.05 -3.14 12.15
CA GLY A 382 18.16 -2.51 12.87
C GLY A 382 18.98 -1.55 12.00
N THR A 383 18.97 -0.33 12.40
CA THR A 383 19.77 0.84 12.01
C THR A 383 19.80 1.22 10.51
N PRO A 384 19.12 2.27 10.11
CA PRO A 384 19.44 2.94 8.86
C PRO A 384 20.90 3.40 8.94
N ALA A 385 21.74 2.92 8.02
CA ALA A 385 23.08 3.45 7.86
C ALA A 385 22.93 4.91 7.39
N VAL A 386 23.27 5.85 8.24
CA VAL A 386 23.49 7.23 7.83
C VAL A 386 24.87 7.24 7.17
N SER A 387 24.92 7.51 5.86
CA SER A 387 26.23 7.75 5.21
C SER A 387 26.92 8.90 5.96
N PRO A 388 28.16 8.73 6.43
CA PRO A 388 28.91 9.81 7.11
C PRO A 388 29.03 11.08 6.24
N GLU A 389 28.98 10.95 4.92
CA GLU A 389 29.05 12.05 3.94
C GLU A 389 27.70 12.79 3.77
N ALA A 390 26.61 12.22 4.27
CA ALA A 390 25.26 12.73 4.04
C ALA A 390 24.93 14.08 4.71
N HIS A 391 25.72 14.51 5.70
CA HIS A 391 25.34 15.68 6.50
C HIS A 391 25.52 17.04 5.85
N GLN A 392 26.33 17.17 4.79
CA GLN A 392 26.62 18.45 4.14
C GLN A 392 26.17 18.53 2.66
N THR A 393 25.93 17.41 2.01
CA THR A 393 25.74 17.29 0.56
C THR A 393 24.32 16.95 0.11
N PHE A 394 23.49 16.44 1.03
CA PHE A 394 22.09 16.16 0.75
C PHE A 394 21.20 17.37 1.13
N THR A 395 20.22 17.67 0.29
CA THR A 395 19.22 18.75 0.52
C THR A 395 18.33 18.48 1.73
N ASN A 396 18.18 17.21 2.11
CA ASN A 396 17.46 16.73 3.29
C ASN A 396 18.28 15.64 3.99
N ARG A 397 17.91 15.26 5.22
CA ARG A 397 18.46 14.08 5.91
C ARG A 397 18.00 12.80 5.18
N VAL A 398 18.75 12.42 4.15
CA VAL A 398 18.49 11.20 3.38
C VAL A 398 19.20 10.04 4.06
N ARG A 399 18.45 8.96 4.30
CA ARG A 399 18.96 7.72 4.89
C ARG A 399 19.14 6.67 3.80
N GLU A 400 20.11 5.81 4.01
CA GLU A 400 20.25 4.58 3.24
C GLU A 400 19.61 3.43 4.01
N GLN A 401 18.86 2.57 3.33
CA GLN A 401 18.32 1.35 3.90
C GLN A 401 19.02 0.14 3.31
N LYS A 402 19.22 -0.88 4.15
CA LYS A 402 19.78 -2.16 3.74
C LYS A 402 18.67 -3.17 3.55
N LEU A 403 18.60 -3.72 2.34
CA LEU A 403 17.67 -4.79 2.00
C LEU A 403 18.46 -6.09 1.83
N VAL A 404 17.99 -7.17 2.42
CA VAL A 404 18.67 -8.46 2.51
C VAL A 404 17.84 -9.57 1.88
N ARG A 405 18.50 -10.49 1.21
CA ARG A 405 17.91 -11.74 0.71
C ARG A 405 18.82 -12.92 1.05
N THR A 406 18.25 -13.96 1.65
CA THR A 406 18.92 -15.26 1.80
C THR A 406 18.60 -16.11 0.55
N GLN A 407 19.60 -16.70 -0.09
CA GLN A 407 19.36 -17.67 -1.16
C GLN A 407 18.94 -18.99 -0.52
N LEU A 408 17.67 -19.39 -0.73
CA LEU A 408 17.16 -20.72 -0.38
C LEU A 408 17.49 -21.71 -1.51
N ARG A 409 17.69 -22.99 -1.19
CA ARG A 409 17.78 -24.05 -2.19
C ARG A 409 16.43 -24.21 -2.88
N ASP A 410 16.43 -24.49 -4.19
CA ASP A 410 15.23 -24.79 -4.96
C ASP A 410 14.44 -26.02 -4.42
N SER A 411 15.06 -26.81 -3.52
CA SER A 411 14.46 -28.01 -2.88
C SER A 411 13.54 -27.70 -1.70
N GLU A 412 13.42 -26.44 -1.23
CA GLU A 412 12.53 -26.05 -0.12
C GLU A 412 11.27 -25.29 -0.62
N MET A 413 11.08 -25.23 -1.94
CA MET A 413 9.90 -24.58 -2.55
C MET A 413 8.79 -25.55 -2.96
N ASP A 414 8.96 -26.87 -2.69
CA ASP A 414 8.02 -27.95 -3.06
C ASP A 414 7.32 -28.59 -1.84
N ASP A 415 7.24 -27.90 -0.68
CA ASP A 415 6.43 -28.34 0.47
C ASP A 415 5.26 -27.40 0.77
#